data_2d1e611bcef1ae3affb6ceb6ae6d3cb2
#
_entry.id   2d1e611bcef1ae3affb6ceb6ae6d3cb2
#
_cell.length_a   1.000
_cell.length_b   1.000
_cell.length_c   1.000
_cell.angle_alpha   90.00
_cell.angle_beta   90.00
_cell.angle_gamma   90.00
#
_symmetry.space_group_name_H-M   'P 1'
#
loop_
_entity.id
_entity.type
_entity.pdbx_description
1 polymer ?
#
loop_
_entity_poly.entity_id
_entity_poly.type
_entity_poly.pdbx_seq_one_letter_code
_entity_poly.pdbx_strand_id
1 'polypeptide(L)'
;MVGLNQADNLNYQNWMAQRMMRALAYPEVQKAMRELMEQLAQMGMSRERVEQIRNMIQQNMQGMREQIDQFAGERIAENLSERPRSDNVDSLMNRPFHALSDADKQLLQHEVKRLAAMLRTRIALRQKRAKNGQMDPKATIRANLKYHGVPMEIRHKDRVRKPKIVVICDVSTSMRFCSELMLSFLFALQGQVRKTHAFAFIDHLESISEDFSGSNADEAIQSVLWRMPSGHYNTDLGWSLNDFQNEYMDTLNSGTTLLIVGDGRNNYYDPRLDIFSTMSRRATRTIWLNPEPPALWHGDSDMPKYAPLCSNVLKVSNLRELAAAVDELLTT
;
A
#
# COMPACT_ATOMS: atom_id res chain seq x y z
N MET A 1 1.82 -5.13 36.93
CA MET A 1 2.18 -3.90 36.19
C MET A 1 3.48 -4.19 35.44
N VAL A 2 3.40 -4.66 34.21
CA VAL A 2 4.60 -4.97 33.41
C VAL A 2 4.60 -4.01 32.23
N GLY A 3 5.54 -3.05 32.28
CA GLY A 3 6.18 -2.46 31.12
C GLY A 3 5.31 -1.75 30.07
N LEU A 4 4.62 -0.68 30.45
CA LEU A 4 4.00 0.29 29.51
C LEU A 4 5.03 1.07 28.66
N ASN A 5 6.32 0.80 28.84
CA ASN A 5 7.41 1.52 28.15
C ASN A 5 7.82 0.93 26.78
N GLN A 6 7.16 -0.11 26.29
CA GLN A 6 7.49 -0.76 25.01
C GLN A 6 6.39 -0.62 23.95
N ALA A 7 5.44 0.29 24.14
CA ALA A 7 4.31 0.49 23.22
C ALA A 7 4.70 1.09 21.86
N ASP A 8 5.97 1.30 21.58
CA ASP A 8 6.45 1.99 20.38
C ASP A 8 6.72 1.04 19.20
N ASN A 9 6.36 -0.25 19.33
CA ASN A 9 6.70 -1.24 18.31
C ASN A 9 5.46 -1.97 17.79
N LEU A 10 5.33 -2.14 16.48
CA LEU A 10 4.33 -3.00 15.81
C LEU A 10 4.25 -4.41 16.45
N ASN A 11 5.38 -4.92 16.94
CA ASN A 11 5.44 -6.17 17.71
C ASN A 11 4.62 -6.11 18.99
N TYR A 12 4.44 -4.93 19.59
CA TYR A 12 3.66 -4.78 20.81
C TYR A 12 2.15 -4.78 20.53
N GLN A 13 1.70 -4.17 19.44
CA GLN A 13 0.29 -4.24 19.02
C GLN A 13 -0.13 -5.69 18.75
N ASN A 14 0.65 -6.42 17.98
CA ASN A 14 0.41 -7.83 17.71
C ASN A 14 0.50 -8.68 18.98
N TRP A 15 1.45 -8.39 19.85
CA TRP A 15 1.53 -9.08 21.15
C TRP A 15 0.30 -8.79 22.01
N MET A 16 -0.18 -7.55 22.01
CA MET A 16 -1.38 -7.15 22.77
C MET A 16 -2.63 -7.78 22.17
N ALA A 17 -2.78 -7.74 20.84
CA ALA A 17 -3.88 -8.41 20.14
C ALA A 17 -3.87 -9.93 20.38
N GLN A 18 -2.71 -10.59 20.28
CA GLN A 18 -2.58 -12.02 20.61
C GLN A 18 -2.90 -12.32 22.07
N ARG A 19 -2.51 -11.45 23.00
CA ARG A 19 -2.84 -11.61 24.42
C ARG A 19 -4.33 -11.45 24.65
N MET A 20 -4.98 -10.49 23.99
CA MET A 20 -6.43 -10.31 24.03
C MET A 20 -7.16 -11.51 23.43
N MET A 21 -6.71 -12.01 22.27
CA MET A 21 -7.26 -13.21 21.65
C MET A 21 -7.13 -14.46 22.53
N ARG A 22 -6.00 -14.61 23.25
CA ARG A 22 -5.85 -15.68 24.25
C ARG A 22 -6.79 -15.51 25.44
N ALA A 23 -6.95 -14.27 25.94
CA ALA A 23 -7.86 -13.97 27.04
C ALA A 23 -9.33 -14.21 26.68
N LEU A 24 -9.69 -14.07 25.40
CA LEU A 24 -11.01 -14.37 24.85
C LEU A 24 -11.16 -15.85 24.44
N ALA A 25 -10.20 -16.71 24.79
CA ALA A 25 -10.20 -18.12 24.43
C ALA A 25 -10.40 -18.38 22.92
N TYR A 26 -9.85 -17.51 22.07
CA TYR A 26 -10.00 -17.58 20.61
C TYR A 26 -9.56 -18.92 20.00
N PRO A 27 -8.45 -19.56 20.45
CA PRO A 27 -8.07 -20.88 19.99
C PRO A 27 -9.08 -21.97 20.35
N GLU A 28 -9.72 -21.88 21.51
CA GLU A 28 -10.75 -22.82 21.96
C GLU A 28 -12.03 -22.65 21.12
N VAL A 29 -12.41 -21.42 20.78
CA VAL A 29 -13.53 -21.13 19.89
C VAL A 29 -13.26 -21.70 18.50
N GLN A 30 -12.05 -21.57 17.96
CA GLN A 30 -11.68 -22.19 16.67
C GLN A 30 -11.74 -23.70 16.70
N LYS A 31 -11.35 -24.32 17.81
CA LYS A 31 -11.42 -25.76 17.97
C LYS A 31 -12.86 -26.24 18.05
N ALA A 32 -13.67 -25.63 18.91
CA ALA A 32 -15.10 -25.94 19.06
C ALA A 32 -15.86 -25.79 17.74
N MET A 33 -15.49 -24.82 16.92
CA MET A 33 -16.09 -24.60 15.62
C MET A 33 -15.75 -25.71 14.62
N ARG A 34 -14.52 -26.20 14.59
CA ARG A 34 -14.15 -27.36 13.76
C ARG A 34 -14.93 -28.59 14.15
N GLU A 35 -15.01 -28.86 15.45
CA GLU A 35 -15.79 -29.98 16.01
C GLU A 35 -17.28 -29.87 15.64
N LEU A 36 -17.86 -28.65 15.73
CA LEU A 36 -19.24 -28.41 15.31
C LEU A 36 -19.46 -28.70 13.81
N MET A 37 -18.54 -28.27 12.95
CA MET A 37 -18.62 -28.51 11.51
C MET A 37 -18.56 -30.00 11.20
N GLU A 38 -17.70 -30.76 11.87
CA GLU A 38 -17.63 -32.20 11.72
C GLU A 38 -18.93 -32.89 12.18
N GLN A 39 -19.51 -32.45 13.30
CA GLN A 39 -20.78 -32.95 13.79
C GLN A 39 -21.94 -32.66 12.79
N LEU A 40 -22.03 -31.43 12.26
CA LEU A 40 -23.05 -31.06 11.30
C LEU A 40 -22.94 -31.87 10.00
N ALA A 41 -21.71 -32.17 9.56
CA ALA A 41 -21.48 -33.04 8.40
C ALA A 41 -21.90 -34.52 8.68
N GLN A 42 -21.67 -34.99 9.89
CA GLN A 42 -22.07 -36.36 10.31
C GLN A 42 -23.60 -36.49 10.46
N MET A 43 -24.30 -35.41 10.85
CA MET A 43 -25.75 -35.36 11.00
C MET A 43 -26.50 -35.31 9.65
N GLY A 44 -25.82 -35.39 8.52
CA GLY A 44 -26.43 -35.45 7.19
C GLY A 44 -26.86 -34.08 6.63
N MET A 45 -26.36 -32.98 7.17
CA MET A 45 -26.62 -31.68 6.63
C MET A 45 -26.01 -31.53 5.21
N SER A 46 -26.71 -30.85 4.29
CA SER A 46 -26.20 -30.67 2.93
C SER A 46 -24.88 -29.88 2.94
N ARG A 47 -23.96 -30.24 2.06
CA ARG A 47 -22.64 -29.61 1.94
C ARG A 47 -22.75 -28.09 1.77
N GLU A 48 -23.70 -27.62 0.98
CA GLU A 48 -23.97 -26.19 0.76
C GLU A 48 -24.33 -25.44 2.06
N ARG A 49 -25.17 -26.05 2.90
CA ARG A 49 -25.56 -25.48 4.18
C ARG A 49 -24.44 -25.44 5.20
N VAL A 50 -23.63 -26.49 5.26
CA VAL A 50 -22.42 -26.54 6.10
C VAL A 50 -21.42 -25.45 5.65
N GLU A 51 -21.29 -25.23 4.36
CA GLU A 51 -20.39 -24.21 3.80
C GLU A 51 -20.89 -22.78 4.05
N GLN A 52 -22.20 -22.55 3.95
CA GLN A 52 -22.82 -21.26 4.33
C GLN A 52 -22.58 -20.94 5.82
N ILE A 53 -22.78 -21.91 6.71
CA ILE A 53 -22.54 -21.75 8.15
C ILE A 53 -21.04 -21.50 8.39
N ARG A 54 -20.16 -22.22 7.73
CA ARG A 54 -18.71 -22.01 7.81
C ARG A 54 -18.33 -20.57 7.45
N ASN A 55 -18.83 -20.09 6.30
CA ASN A 55 -18.54 -18.74 5.82
C ASN A 55 -19.06 -17.67 6.78
N MET A 56 -20.29 -17.83 7.28
CA MET A 56 -20.87 -16.89 8.25
C MET A 56 -20.07 -16.86 9.57
N ILE A 57 -19.61 -18.00 10.05
CA ILE A 57 -18.82 -18.06 11.30
C ILE A 57 -17.42 -17.48 11.03
N GLN A 58 -16.80 -17.77 9.90
CA GLN A 58 -15.50 -17.19 9.53
C GLN A 58 -15.60 -15.67 9.44
N GLN A 59 -16.64 -15.13 8.81
CA GLN A 59 -16.89 -13.69 8.74
C GLN A 59 -17.02 -13.06 10.14
N ASN A 60 -17.80 -13.67 11.04
CA ASN A 60 -17.97 -13.18 12.40
C ASN A 60 -16.67 -13.23 13.22
N MET A 61 -15.87 -14.29 13.07
CA MET A 61 -14.58 -14.41 13.74
C MET A 61 -13.58 -13.38 13.24
N GLN A 62 -13.64 -13.09 11.97
CA GLN A 62 -12.77 -12.09 11.37
C GLN A 62 -13.16 -10.67 11.82
N GLY A 63 -14.45 -10.33 11.81
CA GLY A 63 -14.93 -9.06 12.36
C GLY A 63 -14.51 -8.87 13.82
N MET A 64 -14.55 -9.94 14.63
CA MET A 64 -14.07 -9.89 16.00
C MET A 64 -12.54 -9.67 16.10
N ARG A 65 -11.77 -10.29 15.22
CA ARG A 65 -10.32 -10.07 15.16
C ARG A 65 -9.97 -8.64 14.78
N GLU A 66 -10.63 -8.11 13.76
CA GLU A 66 -10.46 -6.72 13.32
C GLU A 66 -10.82 -5.72 14.42
N GLN A 67 -11.90 -5.98 15.17
CA GLN A 67 -12.26 -5.17 16.35
C GLN A 67 -11.20 -5.22 17.46
N ILE A 68 -10.60 -6.39 17.70
CA ILE A 68 -9.50 -6.54 18.67
C ILE A 68 -8.26 -5.75 18.22
N ASP A 69 -7.90 -5.86 16.95
CA ASP A 69 -6.74 -5.16 16.38
C ASP A 69 -6.97 -3.64 16.39
N GLN A 70 -8.19 -3.19 16.07
CA GLN A 70 -8.58 -1.78 16.15
C GLN A 70 -8.51 -1.27 17.59
N PHE A 71 -9.10 -1.99 18.55
CA PHE A 71 -9.07 -1.61 19.97
C PHE A 71 -7.65 -1.57 20.53
N ALA A 72 -6.80 -2.52 20.14
CA ALA A 72 -5.39 -2.51 20.51
C ALA A 72 -4.66 -1.28 19.94
N GLY A 73 -4.95 -0.92 18.68
CA GLY A 73 -4.42 0.28 18.04
C GLY A 73 -4.88 1.58 18.72
N GLU A 74 -6.17 1.71 19.01
CA GLU A 74 -6.75 2.87 19.72
C GLU A 74 -6.13 3.07 21.10
N ARG A 75 -5.98 1.99 21.87
CA ARG A 75 -5.34 2.05 23.20
C ARG A 75 -3.87 2.45 23.15
N ILE A 76 -3.14 2.04 22.11
CA ILE A 76 -1.76 2.47 21.90
C ILE A 76 -1.73 3.95 21.54
N ALA A 77 -2.64 4.41 20.67
CA ALA A 77 -2.75 5.80 20.27
C ALA A 77 -3.12 6.71 21.48
N GLU A 78 -4.05 6.30 22.35
CA GLU A 78 -4.36 7.00 23.60
C GLU A 78 -3.14 7.15 24.50
N ASN A 79 -2.41 6.07 24.76
CA ASN A 79 -1.21 6.10 25.60
C ASN A 79 -0.08 6.97 25.02
N LEU A 80 0.00 7.05 23.67
CA LEU A 80 0.97 7.92 22.99
C LEU A 80 0.54 9.39 23.01
N SER A 81 -0.77 9.69 23.01
CA SER A 81 -1.28 11.05 23.08
C SER A 81 -1.05 11.72 24.44
N GLU A 82 -0.92 10.93 25.50
CA GLU A 82 -0.62 11.41 26.87
C GLU A 82 0.86 11.77 27.09
N ARG A 83 1.76 11.40 26.15
CA ARG A 83 3.18 11.79 26.24
C ARG A 83 3.40 13.23 25.78
N PRO A 84 4.26 14.03 26.46
CA PRO A 84 4.58 15.38 25.99
C PRO A 84 5.14 15.32 24.57
N ARG A 85 4.48 16.01 23.64
CA ARG A 85 4.84 16.07 22.23
C ARG A 85 6.22 16.72 22.07
N SER A 86 7.17 16.02 21.50
CA SER A 86 8.29 16.70 20.87
C SER A 86 7.79 17.17 19.49
N ASP A 87 7.59 18.47 19.34
CA ASP A 87 7.07 19.11 18.11
C ASP A 87 8.05 19.03 16.91
N ASN A 88 8.97 18.09 16.92
CA ASN A 88 9.94 17.94 15.85
C ASN A 88 9.37 17.04 14.75
N VAL A 89 9.10 17.62 13.57
CA VAL A 89 8.63 16.92 12.36
C VAL A 89 9.49 15.68 12.05
N ASP A 90 10.80 15.73 12.31
CA ASP A 90 11.71 14.60 12.13
C ASP A 90 11.36 13.41 13.02
N SER A 91 10.88 13.63 14.24
CA SER A 91 10.43 12.55 15.12
C SER A 91 9.11 11.95 14.64
N LEU A 92 8.19 12.77 14.10
CA LEU A 92 6.94 12.32 13.51
C LEU A 92 7.16 11.48 12.25
N MET A 93 8.13 11.85 11.41
CA MET A 93 8.45 11.08 10.20
C MET A 93 8.94 9.65 10.51
N ASN A 94 9.54 9.43 11.66
CA ASN A 94 10.00 8.09 12.11
C ASN A 94 8.93 7.32 12.88
N ARG A 95 7.83 7.99 13.27
CA ARG A 95 6.77 7.35 14.03
C ARG A 95 5.99 6.39 13.15
N PRO A 96 5.75 5.13 13.59
CA PRO A 96 4.95 4.20 12.84
C PRO A 96 3.54 4.74 12.59
N PHE A 97 2.97 4.46 11.42
CA PHE A 97 1.66 4.98 11.00
C PHE A 97 0.54 4.68 12.00
N HIS A 98 0.53 3.47 12.57
CA HIS A 98 -0.46 3.06 13.56
C HIS A 98 -0.37 3.81 14.90
N ALA A 99 0.73 4.53 15.13
CA ALA A 99 0.99 5.32 16.33
C ALA A 99 0.77 6.83 16.12
N LEU A 100 0.27 7.23 14.94
CA LEU A 100 -0.03 8.61 14.59
C LEU A 100 -1.45 8.97 15.03
N SER A 101 -1.59 10.09 15.73
CA SER A 101 -2.89 10.74 15.96
C SER A 101 -3.36 11.45 14.68
N ASP A 102 -4.64 11.79 14.61
CA ASP A 102 -5.19 12.52 13.45
C ASP A 102 -4.55 13.91 13.29
N ALA A 103 -4.17 14.56 14.39
CA ALA A 103 -3.41 15.81 14.34
C ALA A 103 -1.99 15.60 13.76
N ASP A 104 -1.32 14.48 14.10
CA ASP A 104 -0.02 14.13 13.53
C ASP A 104 -0.15 13.83 12.02
N LYS A 105 -1.20 13.15 11.59
CA LYS A 105 -1.47 12.88 10.16
C LYS A 105 -1.65 14.17 9.37
N GLN A 106 -2.39 15.15 9.91
CA GLN A 106 -2.56 16.45 9.27
C GLN A 106 -1.22 17.20 9.10
N LEU A 107 -0.37 17.18 10.13
CA LEU A 107 0.99 17.76 10.04
C LEU A 107 1.83 17.05 8.98
N LEU A 108 1.74 15.71 8.91
CA LEU A 108 2.50 14.92 7.96
C LEU A 108 1.99 15.01 6.51
N GLN A 109 0.74 15.41 6.27
CA GLN A 109 0.22 15.65 4.91
C GLN A 109 1.07 16.68 4.15
N HIS A 110 1.57 17.71 4.82
CA HIS A 110 2.47 18.68 4.20
C HIS A 110 3.78 18.02 3.75
N GLU A 111 4.34 17.13 4.57
CA GLU A 111 5.56 16.39 4.24
C GLU A 111 5.33 15.39 3.10
N VAL A 112 4.17 14.74 3.04
CA VAL A 112 3.78 13.87 1.93
C VAL A 112 3.76 14.64 0.60
N LYS A 113 3.16 15.84 0.60
CA LYS A 113 3.16 16.73 -0.58
C LYS A 113 4.60 17.14 -0.97
N ARG A 114 5.46 17.40 0.02
CA ARG A 114 6.89 17.71 -0.20
C ARG A 114 7.65 16.53 -0.80
N LEU A 115 7.42 15.32 -0.31
CA LEU A 115 8.01 14.09 -0.86
C LEU A 115 7.64 13.87 -2.32
N ALA A 116 6.37 14.06 -2.67
CA ALA A 116 5.92 13.95 -4.04
C ALA A 116 6.54 15.02 -4.95
N ALA A 117 6.72 16.24 -4.45
CA ALA A 117 7.42 17.30 -5.20
C ALA A 117 8.92 17.00 -5.39
N MET A 118 9.57 16.38 -4.40
CA MET A 118 10.96 15.92 -4.54
C MET A 118 11.09 14.83 -5.62
N LEU A 119 10.13 13.92 -5.73
CA LEU A 119 10.02 12.95 -6.82
C LEU A 119 10.09 13.65 -8.19
N ARG A 120 9.28 14.67 -8.37
CA ARG A 120 9.26 15.46 -9.62
C ARG A 120 10.63 16.02 -9.97
N THR A 121 11.29 16.61 -8.98
CA THR A 121 12.62 17.22 -9.18
C THR A 121 13.64 16.15 -9.57
N ARG A 122 13.62 14.98 -8.93
CA ARG A 122 14.52 13.87 -9.23
C ARG A 122 14.26 13.26 -10.60
N ILE A 123 13.00 13.07 -10.99
CA ILE A 123 12.64 12.65 -12.36
C ILE A 123 13.17 13.65 -13.38
N ALA A 124 12.99 14.96 -13.15
CA ALA A 124 13.47 16.00 -14.04
C ALA A 124 15.00 16.07 -14.14
N LEU A 125 15.72 15.86 -13.02
CA LEU A 125 17.19 15.86 -12.99
C LEU A 125 17.79 14.64 -13.73
N ARG A 126 17.14 13.46 -13.64
CA ARG A 126 17.55 12.28 -14.42
C ARG A 126 17.40 12.51 -15.92
N GLN A 127 16.34 13.21 -16.34
CA GLN A 127 16.15 13.60 -17.75
C GLN A 127 17.27 14.48 -18.30
N LYS A 128 17.95 15.25 -17.43
CA LYS A 128 19.09 16.11 -17.81
C LYS A 128 20.44 15.39 -17.88
N ARG A 129 20.59 14.23 -17.24
CA ARG A 129 21.87 13.54 -17.09
C ARG A 129 22.11 12.39 -18.06
N ALA A 130 21.18 12.12 -18.95
CA ALA A 130 21.34 11.03 -19.91
C ALA A 130 22.49 11.33 -20.88
N LYS A 131 23.41 10.36 -20.96
CA LYS A 131 24.61 10.47 -21.81
C LYS A 131 24.37 10.00 -23.25
N ASN A 132 23.31 9.24 -23.50
CA ASN A 132 22.97 8.62 -24.78
C ASN A 132 21.54 8.98 -25.18
N GLY A 133 21.35 9.65 -26.30
CA GLY A 133 20.02 10.04 -26.76
C GLY A 133 20.09 10.76 -28.11
N GLN A 134 18.96 11.26 -28.57
CA GLN A 134 18.89 12.04 -29.79
C GLN A 134 19.69 13.34 -29.61
N MET A 135 20.54 13.69 -30.58
CA MET A 135 21.32 14.92 -30.54
C MET A 135 20.40 16.13 -30.26
N ASP A 136 20.77 16.96 -29.34
CA ASP A 136 20.13 18.26 -29.08
C ASP A 136 20.86 19.35 -29.87
N PRO A 137 20.34 19.75 -31.09
CA PRO A 137 21.04 20.72 -31.92
C PRO A 137 21.23 22.06 -31.21
N LYS A 138 20.21 22.50 -30.45
CA LYS A 138 20.23 23.79 -29.77
C LYS A 138 21.24 23.83 -28.62
N ALA A 139 21.30 22.77 -27.83
CA ALA A 139 22.28 22.64 -26.74
C ALA A 139 23.70 22.40 -27.29
N THR A 140 23.84 21.64 -28.38
CA THR A 140 25.10 21.42 -29.10
C THR A 140 25.66 22.72 -29.63
N ILE A 141 24.87 23.51 -30.34
CA ILE A 141 25.31 24.81 -30.91
C ILE A 141 25.74 25.72 -29.74
N ARG A 142 24.95 25.84 -28.68
CA ARG A 142 25.28 26.70 -27.53
C ARG A 142 26.56 26.25 -26.83
N ALA A 143 26.81 24.95 -26.67
CA ALA A 143 28.02 24.42 -26.06
C ALA A 143 29.28 24.68 -26.90
N ASN A 144 29.09 24.78 -28.24
CA ASN A 144 30.19 24.93 -29.19
C ASN A 144 30.42 26.39 -29.68
N LEU A 145 29.67 27.35 -29.14
CA LEU A 145 29.93 28.79 -29.41
C LEU A 145 31.37 29.18 -29.05
N LYS A 146 31.93 28.64 -27.98
CA LYS A 146 33.33 28.80 -27.54
C LYS A 146 34.38 28.25 -28.57
N TYR A 147 33.93 27.36 -29.44
CA TYR A 147 34.77 26.76 -30.48
C TYR A 147 34.39 27.28 -31.87
N HIS A 148 33.92 28.54 -31.96
CA HIS A 148 33.50 29.19 -33.22
C HIS A 148 32.47 28.39 -34.04
N GLY A 149 31.62 27.61 -33.39
CA GLY A 149 30.55 26.84 -34.00
C GLY A 149 30.97 25.47 -34.50
N VAL A 150 32.24 25.07 -34.37
CA VAL A 150 32.68 23.71 -34.71
C VAL A 150 32.14 22.72 -33.68
N PRO A 151 31.43 21.65 -34.06
CA PRO A 151 30.75 20.74 -33.11
C PRO A 151 31.77 19.79 -32.41
N MET A 152 32.58 20.34 -31.50
CA MET A 152 33.52 19.60 -30.68
C MET A 152 32.83 18.83 -29.53
N GLU A 153 31.72 19.37 -29.03
CA GLU A 153 30.91 18.77 -27.96
C GLU A 153 29.50 18.50 -28.46
N ILE A 154 29.13 17.22 -28.66
CA ILE A 154 27.75 16.84 -29.00
C ILE A 154 26.94 16.70 -27.73
N ARG A 155 25.88 17.47 -27.62
CA ARG A 155 24.90 17.37 -26.52
C ARG A 155 23.72 16.53 -26.97
N HIS A 156 23.38 15.55 -26.16
CA HIS A 156 22.26 14.65 -26.43
C HIS A 156 21.07 15.06 -25.56
N LYS A 157 19.88 14.97 -26.15
CA LYS A 157 18.60 15.15 -25.48
C LYS A 157 17.96 13.79 -25.33
N ASP A 158 17.99 13.27 -24.11
CA ASP A 158 17.31 12.02 -23.86
C ASP A 158 15.80 12.28 -23.73
N ARG A 159 15.03 11.51 -24.50
CA ARG A 159 13.61 11.32 -24.21
C ARG A 159 13.48 10.27 -23.12
N VAL A 160 13.91 10.59 -21.90
CA VAL A 160 13.51 9.76 -20.76
C VAL A 160 11.99 9.81 -20.72
N ARG A 161 11.35 8.71 -21.11
CA ARG A 161 9.91 8.59 -21.04
C ARG A 161 9.55 8.72 -19.57
N LYS A 162 8.67 9.64 -19.22
CA LYS A 162 8.12 9.70 -17.85
C LYS A 162 7.56 8.32 -17.54
N PRO A 163 7.86 7.74 -16.38
CA PRO A 163 7.37 6.44 -16.00
C PRO A 163 5.84 6.45 -16.03
N LYS A 164 5.25 5.35 -16.46
CA LYS A 164 3.84 5.06 -16.29
C LYS A 164 3.71 4.23 -15.03
N ILE A 165 2.78 4.54 -14.19
CA ILE A 165 2.55 3.83 -12.93
C ILE A 165 1.10 3.37 -12.89
N VAL A 166 0.91 2.10 -12.58
CA VAL A 166 -0.37 1.54 -12.16
C VAL A 166 -0.26 1.27 -10.67
N VAL A 167 -1.17 1.82 -9.89
CA VAL A 167 -1.21 1.64 -8.43
C VAL A 167 -2.47 0.91 -8.04
N ILE A 168 -2.34 -0.09 -7.17
CA ILE A 168 -3.45 -0.79 -6.52
C ILE A 168 -3.24 -0.63 -5.02
N CYS A 169 -4.15 0.08 -4.37
CA CYS A 169 -4.04 0.45 -2.96
C CYS A 169 -5.12 -0.23 -2.13
N ASP A 170 -4.71 -0.94 -1.11
CA ASP A 170 -5.57 -1.51 -0.09
C ASP A 170 -6.10 -0.40 0.83
N VAL A 171 -7.41 -0.30 0.94
CA VAL A 171 -8.10 0.64 1.85
C VAL A 171 -8.96 -0.10 2.88
N SER A 172 -8.67 -1.38 3.10
CA SER A 172 -9.34 -2.23 4.08
C SER A 172 -9.11 -1.76 5.52
N THR A 173 -9.82 -2.39 6.44
CA THR A 173 -9.76 -2.05 7.88
C THR A 173 -8.34 -2.19 8.46
N SER A 174 -7.60 -3.22 8.05
CA SER A 174 -6.22 -3.42 8.50
C SER A 174 -5.27 -2.30 8.04
N MET A 175 -5.59 -1.66 6.91
CA MET A 175 -4.82 -0.56 6.32
C MET A 175 -5.29 0.83 6.75
N ARG A 176 -6.40 0.95 7.48
CA ARG A 176 -7.05 2.22 7.82
C ARG A 176 -6.11 3.23 8.49
N PHE A 177 -5.19 2.76 9.33
CA PHE A 177 -4.23 3.61 10.03
C PHE A 177 -3.28 4.37 9.09
N CYS A 178 -3.06 3.89 7.86
CA CYS A 178 -2.15 4.50 6.89
C CYS A 178 -2.83 4.84 5.55
N SER A 179 -4.07 4.39 5.28
CA SER A 179 -4.76 4.58 4.00
C SER A 179 -4.80 6.04 3.57
N GLU A 180 -5.16 6.97 4.46
CA GLU A 180 -5.23 8.39 4.15
C GLU A 180 -3.88 8.96 3.70
N LEU A 181 -2.79 8.59 4.39
CA LEU A 181 -1.44 9.06 4.04
C LEU A 181 -0.96 8.43 2.73
N MET A 182 -1.28 7.15 2.50
CA MET A 182 -0.97 6.48 1.25
C MET A 182 -1.75 7.06 0.07
N LEU A 183 -3.05 7.30 0.23
CA LEU A 183 -3.88 7.96 -0.80
C LEU A 183 -3.40 9.40 -1.05
N SER A 184 -3.01 10.15 0.00
CA SER A 184 -2.40 11.48 -0.15
C SER A 184 -1.10 11.43 -0.96
N PHE A 185 -0.26 10.45 -0.70
CA PHE A 185 0.96 10.22 -1.48
C PHE A 185 0.64 9.87 -2.94
N LEU A 186 -0.32 8.98 -3.17
CA LEU A 186 -0.74 8.58 -4.52
C LEU A 186 -1.36 9.74 -5.30
N PHE A 187 -2.18 10.56 -4.65
CA PHE A 187 -2.73 11.79 -5.24
C PHE A 187 -1.60 12.73 -5.68
N ALA A 188 -0.64 12.98 -4.79
CA ALA A 188 0.49 13.83 -5.11
C ALA A 188 1.41 13.21 -6.19
N LEU A 189 1.54 11.88 -6.24
CA LEU A 189 2.28 11.16 -7.27
C LEU A 189 1.61 11.30 -8.64
N GLN A 190 0.28 11.21 -8.73
CA GLN A 190 -0.45 11.34 -9.99
C GLN A 190 -0.18 12.67 -10.68
N GLY A 191 -0.10 13.77 -9.93
CA GLY A 191 0.25 15.08 -10.47
C GLY A 191 1.67 15.18 -11.04
N GLN A 192 2.56 14.23 -10.74
CA GLN A 192 3.98 14.25 -11.10
C GLN A 192 4.35 13.29 -12.23
N VAL A 193 3.54 12.25 -12.47
CA VAL A 193 3.78 11.19 -13.44
C VAL A 193 2.88 11.38 -14.66
N ARG A 194 3.34 11.01 -15.86
CA ARG A 194 2.64 11.31 -17.11
C ARG A 194 1.32 10.56 -17.29
N LYS A 195 1.26 9.34 -16.81
CA LYS A 195 0.05 8.49 -16.77
C LYS A 195 0.13 7.63 -15.52
N THR A 196 -0.68 7.95 -14.57
CA THR A 196 -0.92 7.11 -13.41
C THR A 196 -2.35 6.60 -13.50
N HIS A 197 -2.52 5.30 -13.38
CA HIS A 197 -3.82 4.70 -13.13
C HIS A 197 -3.83 4.25 -11.69
N ALA A 198 -4.72 4.84 -10.90
CA ALA A 198 -4.84 4.56 -9.49
C ALA A 198 -6.14 3.79 -9.22
N PHE A 199 -6.02 2.74 -8.45
CA PHE A 199 -7.11 1.87 -8.02
C PHE A 199 -7.05 1.71 -6.51
N ALA A 200 -8.22 1.58 -5.89
CA ALA A 200 -8.37 1.17 -4.50
C ALA A 200 -9.16 -0.14 -4.45
N PHE A 201 -8.93 -0.95 -3.42
CA PHE A 201 -9.67 -2.18 -3.23
C PHE A 201 -9.94 -2.49 -1.75
N ILE A 202 -11.00 -3.25 -1.52
CA ILE A 202 -11.29 -4.02 -0.30
C ILE A 202 -11.68 -5.43 -0.75
N ASP A 203 -12.92 -5.65 -1.20
CA ASP A 203 -13.45 -6.90 -1.74
C ASP A 203 -13.60 -6.88 -3.28
N HIS A 204 -13.52 -5.72 -3.87
CA HIS A 204 -13.55 -5.45 -5.31
C HIS A 204 -12.62 -4.28 -5.63
N LEU A 205 -12.35 -4.09 -6.92
CA LEU A 205 -11.45 -3.04 -7.40
C LEU A 205 -12.24 -1.85 -7.92
N GLU A 206 -11.91 -0.65 -7.43
CA GLU A 206 -12.42 0.61 -7.98
C GLU A 206 -11.32 1.47 -8.58
N SER A 207 -11.60 2.08 -9.74
CA SER A 207 -10.74 3.12 -10.30
C SER A 207 -10.96 4.44 -9.55
N ILE A 208 -9.88 4.97 -8.98
CA ILE A 208 -9.86 6.26 -8.26
C ILE A 208 -9.12 7.34 -9.05
N SER A 209 -8.78 7.08 -10.31
CA SER A 209 -8.01 8.00 -11.14
C SER A 209 -8.75 9.30 -11.42
N GLU A 210 -10.08 9.25 -11.55
CA GLU A 210 -10.91 10.43 -11.80
C GLU A 210 -11.01 11.31 -10.55
N ASP A 211 -11.17 10.72 -9.36
CA ASP A 211 -11.16 11.46 -8.09
C ASP A 211 -9.87 12.25 -7.93
N PHE A 212 -8.76 11.65 -8.35
CA PHE A 212 -7.44 12.26 -8.24
C PHE A 212 -7.13 13.26 -9.37
N SER A 213 -8.02 13.46 -10.32
CA SER A 213 -7.87 14.49 -11.37
C SER A 213 -8.15 15.92 -10.86
N GLY A 214 -8.82 16.03 -9.72
CA GLY A 214 -9.10 17.31 -9.05
C GLY A 214 -7.87 17.96 -8.43
N SER A 215 -8.06 19.16 -7.88
CA SER A 215 -7.01 19.94 -7.22
C SER A 215 -6.98 19.78 -5.70
N ASN A 216 -8.05 19.23 -5.10
CA ASN A 216 -8.21 19.07 -3.67
C ASN A 216 -7.99 17.61 -3.26
N ALA A 217 -6.86 17.34 -2.61
CA ALA A 217 -6.49 16.02 -2.16
C ALA A 217 -7.45 15.48 -1.08
N ASP A 218 -7.86 16.35 -0.16
CA ASP A 218 -8.69 15.91 0.97
C ASP A 218 -10.09 15.49 0.50
N GLU A 219 -10.69 16.24 -0.43
CA GLU A 219 -11.97 15.87 -1.05
C GLU A 219 -11.87 14.56 -1.83
N ALA A 220 -10.81 14.38 -2.61
CA ALA A 220 -10.57 13.17 -3.38
C ALA A 220 -10.44 11.94 -2.48
N ILE A 221 -9.66 12.05 -1.40
CA ILE A 221 -9.44 10.96 -0.45
C ILE A 221 -10.74 10.62 0.29
N GLN A 222 -11.47 11.63 0.78
CA GLN A 222 -12.74 11.42 1.45
C GLN A 222 -13.78 10.79 0.52
N SER A 223 -13.83 11.18 -0.76
CA SER A 223 -14.69 10.55 -1.77
C SER A 223 -14.41 9.06 -1.90
N VAL A 224 -13.14 8.66 -2.01
CA VAL A 224 -12.72 7.26 -2.10
C VAL A 224 -13.11 6.49 -0.84
N LEU A 225 -12.76 7.00 0.34
CA LEU A 225 -13.03 6.33 1.62
C LEU A 225 -14.53 6.25 1.93
N TRP A 226 -15.33 7.18 1.42
CA TRP A 226 -16.78 7.15 1.56
C TRP A 226 -17.43 6.06 0.68
N ARG A 227 -16.94 5.87 -0.55
CA ARG A 227 -17.43 4.81 -1.44
C ARG A 227 -16.98 3.42 -0.99
N MET A 228 -15.79 3.33 -0.40
CA MET A 228 -15.19 2.09 0.09
C MET A 228 -15.03 2.15 1.63
N PRO A 229 -16.13 2.06 2.39
CA PRO A 229 -16.07 2.17 3.83
C PRO A 229 -15.42 0.91 4.43
N SER A 230 -14.31 1.11 5.14
CA SER A 230 -13.64 0.03 5.86
C SER A 230 -14.54 -0.56 6.95
N GLY A 231 -14.43 -1.87 7.19
CA GLY A 231 -15.21 -2.59 8.23
C GLY A 231 -16.54 -3.16 7.75
N HIS A 232 -16.95 -2.91 6.50
CA HIS A 232 -18.16 -3.48 5.92
C HIS A 232 -17.90 -4.69 5.00
N TYR A 233 -16.68 -4.84 4.52
CA TYR A 233 -16.29 -5.84 3.54
C TYR A 233 -15.07 -6.63 4.03
N ASN A 234 -15.01 -7.89 3.64
CA ASN A 234 -13.81 -8.71 3.83
C ASN A 234 -12.84 -8.43 2.68
N THR A 235 -11.59 -8.18 3.00
CA THR A 235 -10.56 -7.96 1.98
C THR A 235 -10.42 -9.19 1.08
N ASP A 236 -10.60 -9.01 -0.22
CA ASP A 236 -10.41 -10.04 -1.25
C ASP A 236 -9.55 -9.45 -2.39
N LEU A 237 -8.24 -9.57 -2.24
CA LEU A 237 -7.31 -9.14 -3.27
C LEU A 237 -7.43 -9.99 -4.53
N GLY A 238 -7.71 -11.30 -4.37
CA GLY A 238 -7.85 -12.20 -5.51
C GLY A 238 -9.00 -11.81 -6.42
N TRP A 239 -10.15 -11.43 -5.86
CA TRP A 239 -11.27 -10.92 -6.64
C TRP A 239 -10.94 -9.58 -7.30
N SER A 240 -10.31 -8.67 -6.57
CA SER A 240 -9.84 -7.38 -7.09
C SER A 240 -8.83 -7.52 -8.24
N LEU A 241 -7.95 -8.53 -8.19
CA LEU A 241 -7.05 -8.87 -9.30
C LEU A 241 -7.82 -9.40 -10.51
N ASN A 242 -8.91 -10.15 -10.31
CA ASN A 242 -9.78 -10.61 -11.38
C ASN A 242 -10.50 -9.42 -12.07
N ASP A 243 -10.99 -8.46 -11.30
CA ASP A 243 -11.58 -7.24 -11.85
C ASP A 243 -10.54 -6.48 -12.68
N PHE A 244 -9.31 -6.35 -12.16
CA PHE A 244 -8.22 -5.73 -12.90
C PHE A 244 -7.90 -6.45 -14.20
N GLN A 245 -7.90 -7.78 -14.20
CA GLN A 245 -7.64 -8.58 -15.38
C GLN A 245 -8.68 -8.35 -16.48
N ASN A 246 -9.94 -8.27 -16.09
CA ASN A 246 -11.06 -8.16 -17.03
C ASN A 246 -11.19 -6.75 -17.63
N GLU A 247 -10.92 -5.71 -16.83
CA GLU A 247 -11.26 -4.34 -17.21
C GLU A 247 -10.03 -3.45 -17.48
N TYR A 248 -8.90 -3.70 -16.82
CA TYR A 248 -7.79 -2.74 -16.79
C TYR A 248 -6.45 -3.29 -17.23
N MET A 249 -6.37 -4.56 -17.67
CA MET A 249 -5.10 -5.19 -18.04
C MET A 249 -4.33 -4.42 -19.14
N ASP A 250 -5.02 -3.68 -19.99
CA ASP A 250 -4.41 -2.87 -21.04
C ASP A 250 -3.65 -1.63 -20.53
N THR A 251 -3.86 -1.27 -19.26
CA THR A 251 -3.09 -0.22 -18.61
C THR A 251 -1.66 -0.65 -18.30
N LEU A 252 -1.41 -1.97 -18.20
CA LEU A 252 -0.09 -2.56 -17.99
C LEU A 252 0.61 -2.88 -19.31
N ASN A 253 1.86 -2.45 -19.41
CA ASN A 253 2.76 -2.79 -20.52
C ASN A 253 4.22 -2.73 -20.05
N SER A 254 5.15 -3.12 -20.94
CA SER A 254 6.60 -3.15 -20.68
C SER A 254 7.24 -1.78 -20.35
N GLY A 255 6.47 -0.71 -20.27
CA GLY A 255 6.92 0.62 -19.83
C GLY A 255 6.20 1.08 -18.55
N THR A 256 5.45 0.18 -17.88
CA THR A 256 4.63 0.48 -16.72
C THR A 256 5.24 -0.15 -15.47
N THR A 257 5.33 0.60 -14.38
CA THR A 257 5.62 0.07 -13.04
C THR A 257 4.29 -0.24 -12.36
N LEU A 258 4.13 -1.47 -11.90
CA LEU A 258 3.02 -1.88 -11.04
C LEU A 258 3.41 -1.64 -9.59
N LEU A 259 2.64 -0.85 -8.87
CA LEU A 259 2.81 -0.53 -7.47
C LEU A 259 1.62 -1.08 -6.67
N ILE A 260 1.90 -1.99 -5.77
CA ILE A 260 0.90 -2.50 -4.82
C ILE A 260 1.16 -1.87 -3.46
N VAL A 261 0.12 -1.42 -2.79
CA VAL A 261 0.18 -0.86 -1.43
C VAL A 261 -0.80 -1.66 -0.57
N GLY A 262 -0.31 -2.40 0.39
CA GLY A 262 -1.14 -3.24 1.25
C GLY A 262 -0.32 -4.20 2.12
N ASP A 263 -0.97 -4.80 3.11
CA ASP A 263 -0.37 -5.78 4.02
C ASP A 263 -0.40 -7.22 3.46
N GLY A 264 -1.10 -7.41 2.32
CA GLY A 264 -1.22 -8.70 1.64
C GLY A 264 -2.16 -9.67 2.34
N ARG A 265 -3.05 -9.19 3.21
CA ARG A 265 -4.10 -10.00 3.83
C ARG A 265 -5.21 -10.24 2.82
N ASN A 266 -5.65 -11.49 2.71
CA ASN A 266 -6.63 -11.92 1.72
C ASN A 266 -7.75 -12.79 2.35
N ASN A 267 -7.85 -12.79 3.66
CA ASN A 267 -8.90 -13.48 4.41
C ASN A 267 -9.12 -14.95 4.01
N TYR A 268 -8.03 -15.63 3.63
CA TYR A 268 -8.03 -17.02 3.15
C TYR A 268 -8.80 -17.25 1.83
N TYR A 269 -9.15 -16.19 1.09
CA TYR A 269 -9.64 -16.30 -0.27
C TYR A 269 -8.53 -16.75 -1.23
N ASP A 270 -8.91 -17.13 -2.46
CA ASP A 270 -7.92 -17.49 -3.47
C ASP A 270 -7.06 -16.29 -3.85
N PRO A 271 -5.73 -16.32 -3.64
CA PRO A 271 -4.86 -15.18 -3.93
C PRO A 271 -4.67 -14.89 -5.42
N ARG A 272 -5.22 -15.71 -6.32
CA ARG A 272 -5.14 -15.55 -7.77
C ARG A 272 -3.71 -15.23 -8.24
N LEU A 273 -2.76 -16.05 -7.82
CA LEU A 273 -1.34 -15.91 -8.19
C LEU A 273 -1.10 -16.03 -9.69
N ASP A 274 -1.97 -16.73 -10.40
CA ASP A 274 -2.01 -16.84 -11.85
C ASP A 274 -2.15 -15.45 -12.50
N ILE A 275 -3.13 -14.66 -12.02
CA ILE A 275 -3.38 -13.31 -12.48
C ILE A 275 -2.22 -12.39 -12.08
N PHE A 276 -1.85 -12.39 -10.79
CA PHE A 276 -0.78 -11.54 -10.28
C PHE A 276 0.55 -11.79 -11.01
N SER A 277 0.91 -13.04 -11.26
CA SER A 277 2.09 -13.41 -12.04
C SER A 277 2.02 -12.87 -13.48
N THR A 278 0.84 -12.89 -14.10
CA THR A 278 0.63 -12.35 -15.44
C THR A 278 0.79 -10.82 -15.44
N MET A 279 0.22 -10.13 -14.45
CA MET A 279 0.38 -8.68 -14.27
C MET A 279 1.84 -8.30 -14.07
N SER A 280 2.53 -9.03 -13.18
CA SER A 280 3.95 -8.78 -12.87
C SER A 280 4.85 -8.96 -14.09
N ARG A 281 4.63 -10.00 -14.89
CA ARG A 281 5.38 -10.22 -16.15
C ARG A 281 5.09 -9.17 -17.22
N ARG A 282 3.89 -8.60 -17.24
CA ARG A 282 3.50 -7.57 -18.23
C ARG A 282 4.07 -6.20 -17.86
N ALA A 283 4.24 -5.93 -16.59
CA ALA A 283 4.88 -4.71 -16.08
C ALA A 283 6.40 -4.74 -16.27
N THR A 284 7.03 -3.57 -16.33
CA THR A 284 8.51 -3.46 -16.28
C THR A 284 9.03 -3.91 -14.93
N ARG A 285 8.33 -3.54 -13.87
CA ARG A 285 8.64 -3.88 -12.48
C ARG A 285 7.35 -3.94 -11.68
N THR A 286 7.34 -4.80 -10.69
CA THR A 286 6.31 -4.87 -9.66
C THR A 286 6.94 -4.57 -8.30
N ILE A 287 6.48 -3.51 -7.66
CA ILE A 287 6.95 -3.06 -6.36
C ILE A 287 5.78 -3.15 -5.37
N TRP A 288 6.03 -3.75 -4.23
CA TRP A 288 5.04 -3.84 -3.16
C TRP A 288 5.49 -2.99 -1.98
N LEU A 289 4.64 -2.05 -1.55
CA LEU A 289 4.81 -1.28 -0.32
C LEU A 289 3.97 -1.93 0.78
N ASN A 290 4.63 -2.56 1.74
CA ASN A 290 3.96 -3.24 2.84
C ASN A 290 4.24 -2.51 4.18
N PRO A 291 3.22 -2.10 4.93
CA PRO A 291 3.41 -1.46 6.24
C PRO A 291 3.93 -2.43 7.31
N GLU A 292 3.79 -3.74 7.08
CA GLU A 292 4.20 -4.78 8.03
C GLU A 292 5.59 -5.34 7.70
N PRO A 293 6.41 -5.64 8.72
CA PRO A 293 7.68 -6.32 8.52
C PRO A 293 7.49 -7.78 8.12
N PRO A 294 8.46 -8.42 7.40
CA PRO A 294 8.37 -9.81 6.97
C PRO A 294 8.06 -10.82 8.08
N ALA A 295 8.45 -10.52 9.32
CA ALA A 295 8.15 -11.38 10.46
C ALA A 295 6.64 -11.53 10.76
N LEU A 296 5.81 -10.65 10.21
CA LEU A 296 4.36 -10.67 10.36
C LEU A 296 3.61 -11.27 9.16
N TRP A 297 4.33 -11.65 8.09
CA TRP A 297 3.76 -12.22 6.87
C TRP A 297 3.41 -13.70 7.07
N HIS A 298 2.46 -13.99 7.96
CA HIS A 298 1.98 -15.34 8.24
C HIS A 298 0.52 -15.29 8.68
N GLY A 299 -0.11 -16.46 8.76
CA GLY A 299 -1.53 -16.59 9.10
C GLY A 299 -2.42 -16.27 7.90
N ASP A 300 -3.10 -15.14 7.92
CA ASP A 300 -4.03 -14.66 6.89
C ASP A 300 -3.35 -13.80 5.82
N SER A 301 -2.04 -13.50 5.95
CA SER A 301 -1.29 -12.78 4.92
C SER A 301 -0.74 -13.73 3.85
N ASP A 302 -1.05 -13.44 2.60
CA ASP A 302 -0.54 -14.14 1.42
C ASP A 302 0.78 -13.55 0.89
N MET A 303 1.40 -12.62 1.64
CA MET A 303 2.68 -12.02 1.26
C MET A 303 3.79 -13.03 0.91
N PRO A 304 3.95 -14.18 1.63
CA PRO A 304 4.94 -15.19 1.24
C PRO A 304 4.72 -15.76 -0.17
N LYS A 305 3.47 -15.71 -0.67
CA LYS A 305 3.11 -16.17 -2.03
C LYS A 305 3.31 -15.06 -3.07
N TYR A 306 3.01 -13.79 -2.73
CA TYR A 306 3.13 -12.65 -3.63
C TYR A 306 4.57 -12.13 -3.76
N ALA A 307 5.33 -12.12 -2.66
CA ALA A 307 6.67 -11.54 -2.61
C ALA A 307 7.64 -12.11 -3.67
N PRO A 308 7.66 -13.43 -3.94
CA PRO A 308 8.52 -13.99 -4.99
C PRO A 308 8.19 -13.52 -6.41
N LEU A 309 6.97 -13.01 -6.63
CA LEU A 309 6.50 -12.50 -7.92
C LEU A 309 6.76 -11.01 -8.09
N CYS A 310 7.19 -10.33 -7.04
CA CYS A 310 7.52 -8.91 -7.05
C CYS A 310 9.00 -8.70 -7.41
N SER A 311 9.30 -7.58 -8.07
CA SER A 311 10.69 -7.14 -8.25
C SER A 311 11.31 -6.72 -6.92
N ASN A 312 10.53 -6.00 -6.10
CA ASN A 312 10.93 -5.53 -4.77
C ASN A 312 9.71 -5.50 -3.83
N VAL A 313 9.92 -5.88 -2.58
CA VAL A 313 8.98 -5.66 -1.50
C VAL A 313 9.63 -4.74 -0.48
N LEU A 314 9.04 -3.57 -0.26
CA LEU A 314 9.59 -2.53 0.59
C LEU A 314 8.70 -2.38 1.82
N LYS A 315 9.31 -2.46 3.00
CA LYS A 315 8.63 -2.14 4.23
C LYS A 315 8.41 -0.64 4.32
N VAL A 316 7.17 -0.22 4.58
CA VAL A 316 6.77 1.20 4.66
C VAL A 316 5.85 1.40 5.85
N SER A 317 6.40 1.33 7.05
CA SER A 317 5.64 1.48 8.30
C SER A 317 5.60 2.92 8.83
N ASN A 318 6.37 3.84 8.24
CA ASN A 318 6.43 5.26 8.60
C ASN A 318 6.75 6.12 7.38
N LEU A 319 6.65 7.44 7.54
CA LEU A 319 6.84 8.37 6.43
C LEU A 319 8.29 8.43 5.92
N ARG A 320 9.28 8.17 6.77
CA ARG A 320 10.69 8.11 6.36
C ARG A 320 10.96 6.89 5.48
N GLU A 321 10.39 5.75 5.82
CA GLU A 321 10.48 4.55 4.98
C GLU A 321 9.76 4.75 3.64
N LEU A 322 8.60 5.44 3.65
CA LEU A 322 7.92 5.83 2.40
C LEU A 322 8.81 6.74 1.56
N ALA A 323 9.49 7.72 2.17
CA ALA A 323 10.43 8.60 1.46
C ALA A 323 11.59 7.83 0.81
N ALA A 324 12.14 6.83 1.51
CA ALA A 324 13.18 5.96 0.97
C ALA A 324 12.65 5.08 -0.17
N ALA A 325 11.44 4.52 -0.03
CA ALA A 325 10.79 3.72 -1.07
C ALA A 325 10.56 4.52 -2.37
N VAL A 326 10.24 5.81 -2.23
CA VAL A 326 10.11 6.74 -3.36
C VAL A 326 11.38 6.82 -4.19
N ASP A 327 12.55 6.81 -3.55
CA ASP A 327 13.83 6.82 -4.26
C ASP A 327 14.02 5.55 -5.11
N GLU A 328 13.56 4.43 -4.60
CA GLU A 328 13.63 3.15 -5.31
C GLU A 328 12.63 3.07 -6.47
N LEU A 329 11.44 3.67 -6.34
CA LEU A 329 10.48 3.80 -7.45
C LEU A 329 11.09 4.51 -8.65
N LEU A 330 12.09 5.36 -8.43
CA LEU A 330 12.78 6.12 -9.48
C LEU A 330 14.04 5.46 -9.99
N THR A 331 14.61 4.47 -9.32
CA THR A 331 15.84 3.79 -9.74
C THR A 331 15.55 2.78 -10.85
N THR A 332 15.31 3.25 -12.03
CA THR A 332 15.19 2.42 -13.25
C THR A 332 16.48 2.36 -13.99
#